data_d8f2fee74499670125444fb315603338
#
_entry.id   d8f2fee74499670125444fb315603338
#
_cell.length_a   1.000
_cell.length_b   1.000
_cell.length_c   1.000
_cell.angle_alpha   90.00
_cell.angle_beta   90.00
_cell.angle_gamma   90.00
#
_symmetry.space_group_name_H-M   'P 1'
#
loop_
_entity.id
_entity.type
_entity.pdbx_description
1 polymer ?
#
loop_
_entity_poly.entity_id
_entity_poly.type
_entity_poly.pdbx_seq_one_letter_code
_entity_poly.pdbx_strand_id
1 'polypeptide(L)'
;MEKKIDIHLHLSERPIPDGLGMKISSGAEMLPHLDELGIGFGIIMSSGEKQAMFGSNASCRRIAEQYPDRYAWMCGLDETEPETVYERLKQYREEGAVGVGELAVNHRLDHPFLEAVFQAAEALGLPVLFHMSPEEGFQYGVVDEPGLPLLERALNKYPKLIFIGHSQPFWHEISGGAGKSREERYEWGKGPVTPGGRLGQLFEKYPNLYGDLSANSGGCAMMRDEAFGLAFLEAWKDRLMFGTDMVNVDMEFPLGGWLDQKEEEGALSISACQAIVSGNAKRIFGLGRKLAVNAEEKTDEKTEEKMVKGDQGWRK
;
A
#
# COMPACT_ATOMS: atom_id res chain seq x y z
N MET A 1 -14.00 7.32 15.18
CA MET A 1 -12.73 6.83 14.60
C MET A 1 -12.37 7.62 13.35
N GLU A 2 -11.09 7.86 13.13
CA GLU A 2 -10.61 8.44 11.88
C GLU A 2 -10.82 7.45 10.74
N LYS A 3 -11.24 7.92 9.54
CA LYS A 3 -11.40 7.03 8.40
C LYS A 3 -10.04 6.49 7.95
N LYS A 4 -9.99 5.19 7.68
CA LYS A 4 -8.79 4.50 7.21
C LYS A 4 -8.38 4.98 5.81
N ILE A 5 -7.09 4.95 5.52
CA ILE A 5 -6.52 5.07 4.17
C ILE A 5 -5.95 3.70 3.80
N ASP A 6 -6.52 3.10 2.78
CA ASP A 6 -6.04 1.86 2.21
C ASP A 6 -4.92 2.17 1.21
N ILE A 7 -3.70 1.76 1.50
CA ILE A 7 -2.57 2.06 0.62
C ILE A 7 -2.39 1.07 -0.52
N HIS A 8 -3.22 0.01 -0.61
CA HIS A 8 -3.01 -1.08 -1.56
C HIS A 8 -4.34 -1.62 -2.10
N LEU A 9 -4.76 -1.13 -3.26
CA LEU A 9 -5.94 -1.59 -3.99
C LEU A 9 -5.59 -1.89 -5.45
N HIS A 10 -6.23 -2.90 -6.02
CA HIS A 10 -6.15 -3.21 -7.44
C HIS A 10 -7.53 -3.06 -8.09
N LEU A 11 -7.70 -2.03 -8.91
CA LEU A 11 -8.98 -1.69 -9.50
C LEU A 11 -8.88 -1.53 -11.03
N SER A 12 -10.01 -1.63 -11.70
CA SER A 12 -10.14 -1.37 -13.13
C SER A 12 -11.15 -0.25 -13.38
N GLU A 13 -11.18 0.33 -14.59
CA GLU A 13 -12.18 1.34 -14.96
C GLU A 13 -13.58 0.75 -15.09
N ARG A 14 -13.65 -0.52 -15.50
CA ARG A 14 -14.91 -1.27 -15.66
C ARG A 14 -14.72 -2.64 -15.03
N PRO A 15 -15.77 -3.25 -14.48
CA PRO A 15 -15.66 -4.58 -13.92
C PRO A 15 -15.12 -5.58 -14.94
N ILE A 16 -14.17 -6.40 -14.52
CA ILE A 16 -13.64 -7.51 -15.29
C ILE A 16 -14.16 -8.79 -14.65
N PRO A 17 -15.12 -9.52 -15.29
CA PRO A 17 -15.76 -10.69 -14.67
C PRO A 17 -14.82 -11.84 -14.38
N ASP A 18 -13.79 -12.00 -15.21
CA ASP A 18 -12.78 -13.04 -15.06
C ASP A 18 -11.42 -12.47 -15.52
N GLY A 19 -10.66 -11.96 -14.59
CA GLY A 19 -9.28 -11.54 -14.75
C GLY A 19 -8.39 -12.52 -13.99
N LEU A 20 -7.69 -13.42 -14.69
CA LEU A 20 -6.84 -14.45 -14.07
C LEU A 20 -7.58 -15.37 -13.08
N GLY A 21 -8.80 -15.75 -13.39
CA GLY A 21 -9.60 -16.63 -12.54
C GLY A 21 -10.27 -15.92 -11.37
N MET A 22 -10.31 -14.59 -11.33
CA MET A 22 -11.04 -13.81 -10.34
C MET A 22 -11.72 -12.59 -10.96
N LYS A 23 -12.80 -12.14 -10.32
CA LYS A 23 -13.45 -10.88 -10.65
C LYS A 23 -12.55 -9.72 -10.23
N ILE A 24 -12.52 -8.66 -11.04
CA ILE A 24 -11.86 -7.39 -10.67
C ILE A 24 -12.93 -6.31 -10.67
N SER A 25 -13.09 -5.62 -9.56
CA SER A 25 -14.06 -4.54 -9.42
C SER A 25 -13.55 -3.24 -10.04
N SER A 26 -14.50 -2.45 -10.52
CA SER A 26 -14.22 -1.07 -10.93
C SER A 26 -14.06 -0.16 -9.71
N GLY A 27 -13.42 1.00 -9.94
CA GLY A 27 -13.32 2.04 -8.92
C GLY A 27 -14.70 2.46 -8.38
N ALA A 28 -15.73 2.50 -9.23
CA ALA A 28 -17.10 2.84 -8.82
C ALA A 28 -17.75 1.77 -7.93
N GLU A 29 -17.59 0.48 -8.29
CA GLU A 29 -18.17 -0.62 -7.51
C GLU A 29 -17.51 -0.74 -6.12
N MET A 30 -16.24 -0.41 -6.01
CA MET A 30 -15.51 -0.50 -4.74
C MET A 30 -15.93 0.57 -3.71
N LEU A 31 -16.43 1.74 -4.14
CA LEU A 31 -16.72 2.85 -3.22
C LEU A 31 -17.68 2.51 -2.07
N PRO A 32 -18.86 1.87 -2.31
CA PRO A 32 -19.76 1.49 -1.22
C PRO A 32 -19.12 0.51 -0.25
N HIS A 33 -18.35 -0.46 -0.76
CA HIS A 33 -17.68 -1.44 0.06
C HIS A 33 -16.59 -0.83 0.94
N LEU A 34 -15.80 0.11 0.42
CA LEU A 34 -14.84 0.88 1.22
C LEU A 34 -15.52 1.67 2.32
N ASP A 35 -16.70 2.27 2.04
CA ASP A 35 -17.46 3.00 3.06
C ASP A 35 -17.96 2.08 4.18
N GLU A 36 -18.42 0.87 3.87
CA GLU A 36 -18.80 -0.16 4.84
C GLU A 36 -17.63 -0.57 5.75
N LEU A 37 -16.41 -0.65 5.19
CA LEU A 37 -15.20 -0.98 5.93
C LEU A 37 -14.57 0.21 6.69
N GLY A 38 -15.19 1.42 6.60
CA GLY A 38 -14.66 2.63 7.21
C GLY A 38 -13.41 3.18 6.49
N ILE A 39 -13.19 2.79 5.23
CA ILE A 39 -12.07 3.26 4.40
C ILE A 39 -12.51 4.50 3.63
N GLY A 40 -11.94 5.64 3.97
CA GLY A 40 -12.29 6.92 3.37
C GLY A 40 -11.53 7.24 2.09
N PHE A 41 -10.35 6.65 1.92
CA PHE A 41 -9.46 6.92 0.79
C PHE A 41 -8.65 5.67 0.43
N GLY A 42 -8.39 5.46 -0.85
CA GLY A 42 -7.62 4.33 -1.36
C GLY A 42 -6.49 4.75 -2.30
N ILE A 43 -5.38 4.01 -2.30
CA ILE A 43 -4.31 4.16 -3.29
C ILE A 43 -4.32 2.94 -4.20
N ILE A 44 -4.50 3.19 -5.49
CA ILE A 44 -4.61 2.14 -6.50
C ILE A 44 -3.22 1.80 -7.03
N MET A 45 -2.86 0.53 -7.00
CA MET A 45 -1.64 0.00 -7.59
C MET A 45 -1.85 -0.26 -9.07
N SER A 46 -0.89 0.17 -9.90
CA SER A 46 -0.89 -0.15 -11.32
C SER A 46 -0.20 -1.48 -11.61
N SER A 47 -0.75 -2.23 -12.54
CA SER A 47 -0.12 -3.45 -13.06
C SER A 47 0.90 -3.20 -14.17
N GLY A 48 1.22 -1.95 -14.49
CA GLY A 48 2.21 -1.57 -15.51
C GLY A 48 1.68 -0.58 -16.55
N GLU A 49 2.47 -0.35 -17.59
CA GLU A 49 2.21 0.67 -18.61
C GLU A 49 1.31 0.15 -19.73
N LYS A 50 1.57 -1.06 -20.18
CA LYS A 50 0.93 -1.64 -21.37
C LYS A 50 -0.10 -2.70 -21.02
N GLN A 51 0.08 -3.40 -19.94
CA GLN A 51 -0.72 -4.55 -19.60
C GLN A 51 -1.65 -4.26 -18.44
N ALA A 52 -2.92 -4.49 -18.67
CA ALA A 52 -3.97 -4.36 -17.69
C ALA A 52 -4.38 -5.74 -17.17
N MET A 53 -3.57 -6.32 -16.29
CA MET A 53 -4.05 -7.45 -15.52
C MET A 53 -5.13 -7.00 -14.53
N PHE A 54 -4.84 -5.89 -13.84
CA PHE A 54 -5.79 -5.13 -13.04
C PHE A 54 -6.06 -3.79 -13.76
N GLY A 55 -5.46 -2.69 -13.33
CA GLY A 55 -5.47 -1.41 -14.02
C GLY A 55 -4.08 -1.02 -14.52
N SER A 56 -3.96 -0.55 -15.77
CA SER A 56 -2.73 0.09 -16.26
C SER A 56 -2.54 1.47 -15.62
N ASN A 57 -1.36 2.08 -15.77
CA ASN A 57 -1.12 3.47 -15.34
C ASN A 57 -2.22 4.42 -15.81
N ALA A 58 -2.60 4.34 -17.08
CA ALA A 58 -3.65 5.18 -17.64
C ALA A 58 -5.02 4.92 -17.01
N SER A 59 -5.34 3.67 -16.70
CA SER A 59 -6.58 3.27 -16.04
C SER A 59 -6.64 3.78 -14.59
N CYS A 60 -5.58 3.53 -13.81
CA CYS A 60 -5.49 3.98 -12.41
C CYS A 60 -5.56 5.51 -12.31
N ARG A 61 -4.88 6.23 -13.22
CA ARG A 61 -4.96 7.68 -13.30
C ARG A 61 -6.39 8.16 -13.55
N ARG A 62 -7.11 7.60 -14.54
CA ARG A 62 -8.49 7.99 -14.86
C ARG A 62 -9.45 7.74 -13.69
N ILE A 63 -9.29 6.64 -12.97
CA ILE A 63 -10.09 6.37 -11.76
C ILE A 63 -9.82 7.45 -10.70
N ALA A 64 -8.55 7.78 -10.46
CA ALA A 64 -8.18 8.80 -9.48
C ALA A 64 -8.63 10.22 -9.90
N GLU A 65 -8.63 10.54 -11.20
CA GLU A 65 -9.18 11.79 -11.75
C GLU A 65 -10.72 11.86 -11.63
N GLN A 66 -11.40 10.73 -11.81
CA GLN A 66 -12.86 10.64 -11.70
C GLN A 66 -13.34 10.74 -10.24
N TYR A 67 -12.55 10.23 -9.30
CA TYR A 67 -12.88 10.22 -7.87
C TYR A 67 -11.73 10.81 -7.03
N PRO A 68 -11.38 12.11 -7.21
CA PRO A 68 -10.18 12.70 -6.61
C PRO A 68 -10.20 12.75 -5.08
N ASP A 69 -11.39 12.70 -4.47
CA ASP A 69 -11.59 12.67 -3.02
C ASP A 69 -11.51 11.26 -2.43
N ARG A 70 -11.42 10.24 -3.28
CA ARG A 70 -11.48 8.84 -2.87
C ARG A 70 -10.26 8.05 -3.27
N TYR A 71 -9.55 8.44 -4.34
CA TYR A 71 -8.43 7.69 -4.84
C TYR A 71 -7.21 8.55 -5.18
N ALA A 72 -6.04 7.96 -4.95
CA ALA A 72 -4.78 8.29 -5.61
C ALA A 72 -4.27 7.02 -6.32
N TRP A 73 -3.14 7.11 -7.02
CA TRP A 73 -2.59 5.98 -7.73
C TRP A 73 -1.06 5.97 -7.68
N MET A 74 -0.48 4.77 -7.72
CA MET A 74 0.94 4.53 -7.91
C MET A 74 1.20 3.98 -9.30
N CYS A 75 2.33 4.38 -9.91
CA CYS A 75 2.66 3.92 -11.25
C CYS A 75 3.44 2.61 -11.22
N GLY A 76 3.12 1.71 -12.14
CA GLY A 76 3.94 0.54 -12.48
C GLY A 76 4.85 0.85 -13.66
N LEU A 77 5.98 0.18 -13.77
CA LEU A 77 6.87 0.24 -14.93
C LEU A 77 7.01 -1.15 -15.55
N ASP A 78 6.79 -1.22 -16.86
CA ASP A 78 7.19 -2.39 -17.61
C ASP A 78 8.72 -2.39 -17.74
N GLU A 79 9.33 -3.57 -17.68
CA GLU A 79 10.78 -3.69 -17.83
C GLU A 79 11.24 -3.17 -19.20
N THR A 80 12.21 -2.28 -19.16
CA THR A 80 12.85 -1.68 -20.35
C THR A 80 14.30 -1.33 -20.01
N GLU A 81 14.99 -0.69 -20.97
CA GLU A 81 16.34 -0.21 -20.77
C GLU A 81 16.43 0.75 -19.57
N PRO A 82 17.38 0.54 -18.64
CA PRO A 82 17.52 1.33 -17.41
C PRO A 82 17.58 2.84 -17.62
N GLU A 83 18.16 3.28 -18.73
CA GLU A 83 18.33 4.70 -19.07
C GLU A 83 17.01 5.43 -19.30
N THR A 84 15.93 4.73 -19.60
CA THR A 84 14.60 5.30 -19.85
C THR A 84 13.80 5.52 -18.57
N VAL A 85 14.16 4.88 -17.47
CA VAL A 85 13.37 4.79 -16.23
C VAL A 85 13.13 6.17 -15.61
N TYR A 86 14.16 7.02 -15.53
CA TYR A 86 14.03 8.34 -14.89
C TYR A 86 12.98 9.24 -15.57
N GLU A 87 13.04 9.36 -16.88
CA GLU A 87 12.09 10.23 -17.62
C GLU A 87 10.66 9.68 -17.56
N ARG A 88 10.49 8.34 -17.56
CA ARG A 88 9.17 7.70 -17.42
C ARG A 88 8.58 7.96 -16.03
N LEU A 89 9.34 7.74 -14.96
CA LEU A 89 8.88 8.03 -13.59
C LEU A 89 8.58 9.51 -13.37
N LYS A 90 9.41 10.39 -13.94
CA LYS A 90 9.17 11.83 -13.91
C LYS A 90 7.85 12.19 -14.58
N GLN A 91 7.57 11.64 -15.77
CA GLN A 91 6.30 11.82 -16.45
C GLN A 91 5.12 11.39 -15.59
N TYR A 92 5.15 10.16 -15.02
CA TYR A 92 4.05 9.67 -14.18
C TYR A 92 3.85 10.48 -12.91
N ARG A 93 4.94 10.96 -12.30
CA ARG A 93 4.86 11.91 -11.19
C ARG A 93 4.16 13.21 -11.59
N GLU A 94 4.50 13.78 -12.75
CA GLU A 94 3.85 14.98 -13.30
C GLU A 94 2.36 14.71 -13.63
N GLU A 95 2.02 13.50 -14.00
CA GLU A 95 0.65 13.01 -14.21
C GLU A 95 -0.11 12.69 -12.91
N GLY A 96 0.52 12.86 -11.75
CA GLY A 96 -0.11 12.74 -10.43
C GLY A 96 0.07 11.41 -9.72
N ALA A 97 0.97 10.53 -10.19
CA ALA A 97 1.34 9.33 -9.42
C ALA A 97 2.00 9.72 -8.10
N VAL A 98 1.57 9.08 -7.00
CA VAL A 98 2.08 9.36 -5.64
C VAL A 98 3.23 8.44 -5.22
N GLY A 99 3.59 7.47 -6.03
CA GLY A 99 4.66 6.50 -5.78
C GLY A 99 4.81 5.53 -6.95
N VAL A 100 5.72 4.56 -6.80
CA VAL A 100 5.93 3.43 -7.69
C VAL A 100 5.38 2.18 -7.02
N GLY A 101 4.41 1.51 -7.64
CA GLY A 101 3.77 0.32 -7.06
C GLY A 101 2.55 -0.18 -7.85
N GLU A 102 2.32 -1.44 -7.78
CA GLU A 102 3.10 -2.45 -7.09
C GLU A 102 4.28 -2.87 -7.97
N LEU A 103 5.52 -2.76 -7.44
CA LEU A 103 6.70 -3.18 -8.17
C LEU A 103 6.83 -4.70 -8.04
N ALA A 104 6.46 -5.41 -9.09
CA ALA A 104 6.26 -6.86 -9.10
C ALA A 104 7.03 -7.60 -10.20
N VAL A 105 8.04 -6.97 -10.80
CA VAL A 105 8.91 -7.65 -11.78
C VAL A 105 9.72 -8.76 -11.09
N ASN A 106 9.81 -9.93 -11.73
CA ASN A 106 10.46 -11.08 -11.10
C ASN A 106 11.97 -11.11 -11.37
N HIS A 107 12.68 -10.20 -10.72
CA HIS A 107 14.13 -10.09 -10.73
C HIS A 107 14.69 -9.88 -9.33
N ARG A 108 15.94 -10.25 -9.16
CA ARG A 108 16.69 -9.94 -7.92
C ARG A 108 16.73 -8.43 -7.68
N LEU A 109 16.64 -8.00 -6.43
CA LEU A 109 16.65 -6.57 -6.06
C LEU A 109 17.91 -5.81 -6.52
N ASP A 110 18.99 -6.50 -6.88
CA ASP A 110 20.21 -5.91 -7.46
C ASP A 110 20.24 -5.96 -9.02
N HIS A 111 19.12 -6.26 -9.67
CA HIS A 111 19.00 -6.21 -11.12
C HIS A 111 19.12 -4.76 -11.64
N PRO A 112 19.84 -4.49 -12.76
CA PRO A 112 20.08 -3.14 -13.25
C PRO A 112 18.82 -2.30 -13.46
N PHE A 113 17.73 -2.90 -13.95
CA PHE A 113 16.45 -2.21 -14.08
C PHE A 113 15.89 -1.74 -12.74
N LEU A 114 15.91 -2.61 -11.69
CA LEU A 114 15.44 -2.26 -10.36
C LEU A 114 16.32 -1.20 -9.70
N GLU A 115 17.64 -1.27 -9.88
CA GLU A 115 18.54 -0.23 -9.41
C GLU A 115 18.25 1.13 -10.07
N ALA A 116 17.93 1.15 -11.36
CA ALA A 116 17.51 2.36 -12.05
C ALA A 116 16.17 2.90 -11.52
N VAL A 117 15.21 2.02 -11.21
CA VAL A 117 13.95 2.40 -10.56
C VAL A 117 14.20 3.04 -9.19
N PHE A 118 15.02 2.43 -8.34
CA PHE A 118 15.33 2.96 -7.00
C PHE A 118 16.06 4.31 -7.07
N GLN A 119 17.04 4.43 -7.96
CA GLN A 119 17.76 5.69 -8.14
C GLN A 119 16.83 6.80 -8.63
N ALA A 120 15.99 6.52 -9.61
CA ALA A 120 15.05 7.49 -10.16
C ALA A 120 13.96 7.87 -9.14
N ALA A 121 13.40 6.88 -8.43
CA ALA A 121 12.39 7.11 -7.40
C ALA A 121 12.95 7.95 -6.24
N GLU A 122 14.18 7.68 -5.78
CA GLU A 122 14.84 8.50 -4.76
C GLU A 122 15.01 9.95 -5.22
N ALA A 123 15.52 10.16 -6.45
CA ALA A 123 15.73 11.50 -7.01
C ALA A 123 14.42 12.28 -7.18
N LEU A 124 13.33 11.58 -7.48
CA LEU A 124 12.00 12.15 -7.66
C LEU A 124 11.18 12.25 -6.35
N GLY A 125 11.65 11.65 -5.25
CA GLY A 125 10.93 11.61 -3.98
C GLY A 125 9.66 10.76 -4.03
N LEU A 126 9.64 9.71 -4.85
CA LEU A 126 8.55 8.76 -4.95
C LEU A 126 8.82 7.54 -4.05
N PRO A 127 7.95 7.18 -3.11
CA PRO A 127 8.07 5.91 -2.40
C PRO A 127 7.89 4.73 -3.35
N VAL A 128 8.51 3.59 -3.03
CA VAL A 128 8.40 2.34 -3.79
C VAL A 128 7.75 1.28 -2.92
N LEU A 129 6.57 0.80 -3.32
CA LEU A 129 5.93 -0.39 -2.74
C LEU A 129 6.24 -1.58 -3.64
N PHE A 130 6.78 -2.65 -3.04
CA PHE A 130 7.22 -3.83 -3.79
C PHE A 130 6.62 -5.13 -3.25
N HIS A 131 6.22 -5.99 -4.18
CA HIS A 131 5.89 -7.39 -3.92
C HIS A 131 7.16 -8.23 -3.98
N MET A 132 7.32 -9.18 -3.05
CA MET A 132 8.44 -10.13 -3.10
C MET A 132 7.99 -11.51 -3.56
N SER A 133 8.83 -12.14 -4.37
CA SER A 133 8.77 -13.57 -4.70
C SER A 133 9.88 -14.33 -3.96
N PRO A 134 9.67 -15.59 -3.58
CA PRO A 134 10.71 -16.38 -2.91
C PRO A 134 11.91 -16.71 -3.81
N GLU A 135 11.71 -16.77 -5.14
CA GLU A 135 12.78 -17.02 -6.12
C GLU A 135 12.45 -16.52 -7.53
N GLU A 136 13.45 -16.36 -8.38
CA GLU A 136 13.26 -16.02 -9.79
C GLU A 136 12.60 -17.18 -10.54
N GLY A 137 11.68 -16.84 -11.47
CA GLY A 137 10.93 -17.81 -12.26
C GLY A 137 9.78 -18.51 -11.53
N PHE A 138 9.54 -18.19 -10.26
CA PHE A 138 8.46 -18.82 -9.50
C PHE A 138 7.14 -18.07 -9.68
N GLN A 139 7.08 -16.81 -9.32
CA GLN A 139 5.91 -15.93 -9.49
C GLN A 139 6.37 -14.48 -9.70
N TYR A 140 5.42 -13.57 -9.87
CA TYR A 140 5.70 -12.13 -9.87
C TYR A 140 6.27 -11.69 -8.53
N GLY A 141 7.00 -10.57 -8.55
CA GLY A 141 7.62 -9.99 -7.36
C GLY A 141 9.14 -10.00 -7.40
N VAL A 142 9.73 -8.98 -6.77
CA VAL A 142 11.18 -8.86 -6.65
C VAL A 142 11.75 -9.95 -5.76
N VAL A 143 12.99 -10.36 -6.02
CA VAL A 143 13.58 -11.51 -5.35
C VAL A 143 14.71 -11.08 -4.43
N ASP A 144 14.70 -11.63 -3.22
CA ASP A 144 15.82 -11.57 -2.28
C ASP A 144 16.06 -12.95 -1.65
N GLU A 145 17.25 -13.13 -1.10
CA GLU A 145 17.63 -14.31 -0.35
C GLU A 145 17.01 -14.29 1.07
N PRO A 146 16.91 -15.44 1.75
CA PRO A 146 16.55 -15.47 3.17
C PRO A 146 17.40 -14.51 4.01
N GLY A 147 16.75 -13.72 4.87
CA GLY A 147 17.40 -12.67 5.64
C GLY A 147 17.53 -11.32 4.94
N LEU A 148 16.99 -11.18 3.74
CA LEU A 148 16.86 -9.92 2.99
C LEU A 148 18.18 -9.14 2.79
N PRO A 149 19.29 -9.78 2.36
CA PRO A 149 20.57 -9.09 2.21
C PRO A 149 20.59 -8.07 1.06
N LEU A 150 19.80 -8.29 -0.01
CA LEU A 150 19.72 -7.36 -1.14
C LEU A 150 18.89 -6.14 -0.76
N LEU A 151 17.78 -6.33 -0.04
CA LEU A 151 16.99 -5.22 0.51
C LEU A 151 17.85 -4.38 1.46
N GLU A 152 18.62 -5.01 2.35
CA GLU A 152 19.52 -4.26 3.22
C GLU A 152 20.55 -3.42 2.44
N ARG A 153 21.10 -3.96 1.35
CA ARG A 153 22.00 -3.20 0.48
C ARG A 153 21.28 -2.03 -0.20
N ALA A 154 20.04 -2.24 -0.68
CA ALA A 154 19.25 -1.19 -1.30
C ALA A 154 18.90 -0.07 -0.30
N LEU A 155 18.45 -0.43 0.91
CA LEU A 155 18.17 0.53 1.99
C LEU A 155 19.37 1.41 2.33
N ASN A 156 20.56 0.82 2.37
CA ASN A 156 21.81 1.55 2.63
C ASN A 156 22.26 2.40 1.44
N LYS A 157 22.06 1.91 0.21
CA LYS A 157 22.47 2.60 -1.04
C LYS A 157 21.58 3.80 -1.36
N TYR A 158 20.29 3.70 -1.04
CA TYR A 158 19.26 4.72 -1.33
C TYR A 158 18.61 5.21 -0.01
N PRO A 159 19.35 5.95 0.84
CA PRO A 159 18.88 6.28 2.20
C PRO A 159 17.72 7.27 2.25
N LYS A 160 17.41 7.98 1.15
CA LYS A 160 16.29 8.90 1.05
C LYS A 160 15.06 8.27 0.38
N LEU A 161 15.22 7.11 -0.25
CA LEU A 161 14.11 6.38 -0.84
C LEU A 161 13.33 5.67 0.25
N ILE A 162 12.02 5.86 0.26
CA ILE A 162 11.11 5.09 1.12
C ILE A 162 10.78 3.78 0.42
N PHE A 163 11.18 2.68 1.04
CA PHE A 163 10.85 1.32 0.64
C PHE A 163 9.69 0.80 1.47
N ILE A 164 8.63 0.32 0.81
CA ILE A 164 7.44 -0.23 1.46
C ILE A 164 7.36 -1.71 1.09
N GLY A 165 7.66 -2.57 2.07
CA GLY A 165 7.69 -4.01 1.86
C GLY A 165 6.31 -4.64 2.00
N HIS A 166 6.00 -5.54 1.06
CA HIS A 166 4.75 -6.29 0.98
C HIS A 166 5.01 -7.76 0.65
N SER A 167 4.02 -8.62 0.81
CA SER A 167 3.95 -10.03 0.46
C SER A 167 4.47 -11.03 1.50
N GLN A 168 4.28 -12.33 1.21
CA GLN A 168 4.67 -13.41 2.10
C GLN A 168 6.17 -13.46 2.37
N PRO A 169 7.08 -13.43 1.38
CA PRO A 169 8.51 -13.51 1.65
C PRO A 169 9.05 -12.36 2.50
N PHE A 170 8.46 -11.16 2.38
CA PHE A 170 8.82 -10.03 3.23
C PHE A 170 8.37 -10.27 4.68
N TRP A 171 7.09 -10.55 4.90
CA TRP A 171 6.53 -10.74 6.23
C TRP A 171 6.95 -12.05 6.90
N HIS A 172 7.43 -13.03 6.13
CA HIS A 172 8.03 -14.25 6.65
C HIS A 172 9.23 -13.97 7.56
N GLU A 173 10.02 -12.97 7.24
CA GLU A 173 11.22 -12.56 7.96
C GLU A 173 10.94 -11.83 9.29
N ILE A 174 9.67 -11.72 9.71
CA ILE A 174 9.30 -11.16 11.02
C ILE A 174 9.68 -12.11 12.16
N SER A 175 9.84 -13.41 11.88
CA SER A 175 10.15 -14.46 12.86
C SER A 175 11.61 -14.85 12.80
N GLY A 176 12.28 -14.95 13.97
CA GLY A 176 13.65 -15.46 14.08
C GLY A 176 13.79 -16.95 13.74
N GLY A 177 12.68 -17.68 13.70
CA GLY A 177 12.62 -19.09 13.26
C GLY A 177 12.17 -19.25 11.81
N ALA A 178 12.24 -18.19 10.99
CA ALA A 178 11.80 -18.20 9.60
C ALA A 178 12.51 -19.31 8.80
N GLY A 179 11.74 -20.18 8.15
CA GLY A 179 12.23 -21.21 7.24
C GLY A 179 12.87 -20.57 5.99
N LYS A 180 13.71 -21.32 5.31
CA LYS A 180 14.50 -20.78 4.18
C LYS A 180 14.13 -21.37 2.83
N SER A 181 13.27 -22.40 2.81
CA SER A 181 12.79 -22.98 1.57
C SER A 181 11.83 -22.05 0.85
N ARG A 182 11.73 -22.22 -0.46
CA ARG A 182 10.77 -21.49 -1.29
C ARG A 182 9.35 -21.64 -0.76
N GLU A 183 8.96 -22.86 -0.44
CA GLU A 183 7.63 -23.21 0.03
C GLU A 183 7.31 -22.50 1.35
N GLU A 184 8.20 -22.55 2.33
CA GLU A 184 8.03 -21.87 3.61
C GLU A 184 7.93 -20.35 3.46
N ARG A 185 8.76 -19.75 2.61
CA ARG A 185 8.76 -18.30 2.36
C ARG A 185 7.51 -17.81 1.62
N TYR A 186 6.81 -18.71 0.92
CA TYR A 186 5.58 -18.40 0.17
C TYR A 186 4.31 -18.67 0.96
N GLU A 187 4.42 -19.24 2.14
CA GLU A 187 3.27 -19.46 3.02
C GLU A 187 2.94 -18.21 3.85
N TRP A 188 1.65 -18.04 4.16
CA TRP A 188 1.26 -17.10 5.20
C TRP A 188 1.73 -17.60 6.56
N GLY A 189 2.23 -16.68 7.39
CA GLY A 189 2.75 -17.02 8.71
C GLY A 189 1.70 -17.69 9.59
N LYS A 190 2.09 -18.76 10.28
CA LYS A 190 1.23 -19.57 11.18
C LYS A 190 1.92 -19.72 12.54
N GLY A 191 1.11 -19.80 13.60
CA GLY A 191 1.60 -20.02 14.97
C GLY A 191 2.45 -18.88 15.54
N PRO A 192 3.07 -19.09 16.70
CA PRO A 192 3.81 -18.06 17.42
C PRO A 192 4.99 -17.50 16.62
N VAL A 193 5.31 -16.22 16.85
CA VAL A 193 6.48 -15.55 16.28
C VAL A 193 7.69 -15.79 17.19
N THR A 194 8.76 -16.36 16.65
CA THR A 194 10.03 -16.47 17.37
C THR A 194 10.71 -15.10 17.41
N PRO A 195 11.10 -14.58 18.59
CA PRO A 195 11.82 -13.31 18.68
C PRO A 195 13.11 -13.27 17.88
N GLY A 196 13.54 -12.07 17.48
CA GLY A 196 14.80 -11.87 16.75
C GLY A 196 14.67 -12.00 15.23
N GLY A 197 13.45 -11.86 14.69
CA GLY A 197 13.22 -11.81 13.24
C GLY A 197 14.00 -10.70 12.54
N ARG A 198 14.32 -10.95 11.29
CA ARG A 198 15.16 -10.07 10.47
C ARG A 198 14.51 -8.71 10.22
N LEU A 199 13.17 -8.67 10.05
CA LEU A 199 12.46 -7.41 9.84
C LEU A 199 12.64 -6.45 11.03
N GLY A 200 12.53 -6.92 12.27
CA GLY A 200 12.76 -6.07 13.44
C GLY A 200 14.14 -5.40 13.42
N GLN A 201 15.18 -6.14 13.05
CA GLN A 201 16.54 -5.62 12.93
C GLN A 201 16.68 -4.60 11.80
N LEU A 202 16.03 -4.82 10.66
CA LEU A 202 16.03 -3.88 9.53
C LEU A 202 15.25 -2.61 9.87
N PHE A 203 14.08 -2.72 10.53
CA PHE A 203 13.32 -1.57 11.00
C PHE A 203 14.10 -0.73 12.01
N GLU A 204 14.87 -1.35 12.89
CA GLU A 204 15.72 -0.63 13.86
C GLU A 204 16.85 0.14 13.17
N LYS A 205 17.48 -0.47 12.17
CA LYS A 205 18.67 0.07 11.50
C LYS A 205 18.35 1.09 10.40
N TYR A 206 17.24 0.90 9.68
CA TYR A 206 16.92 1.66 8.46
C TYR A 206 15.62 2.44 8.59
N PRO A 207 15.67 3.76 8.79
CA PRO A 207 14.47 4.59 8.94
C PRO A 207 13.65 4.74 7.66
N ASN A 208 14.20 4.37 6.51
CA ASN A 208 13.57 4.40 5.19
C ASN A 208 12.86 3.08 4.80
N LEU A 209 12.82 2.08 5.70
CA LEU A 209 12.01 0.88 5.54
C LEU A 209 10.63 1.07 6.19
N TYR A 210 9.60 0.76 5.44
CA TYR A 210 8.18 0.76 5.84
C TYR A 210 7.57 -0.60 5.54
N GLY A 211 6.44 -0.91 6.18
CA GLY A 211 5.69 -2.14 5.95
C GLY A 211 4.25 -1.84 5.54
N ASP A 212 3.81 -2.50 4.48
CA ASP A 212 2.43 -2.59 4.06
C ASP A 212 1.78 -3.81 4.73
N LEU A 213 0.75 -3.56 5.54
CA LEU A 213 0.04 -4.59 6.32
C LEU A 213 -1.07 -5.28 5.52
N SER A 214 -1.17 -5.04 4.22
CA SER A 214 -2.22 -5.56 3.37
C SER A 214 -2.17 -7.07 3.17
N ALA A 215 -3.25 -7.62 2.63
CA ALA A 215 -3.49 -9.04 2.42
C ALA A 215 -3.39 -9.90 3.70
N ASN A 216 -3.46 -11.20 3.52
CA ASN A 216 -3.18 -12.14 4.61
C ASN A 216 -1.69 -12.21 4.97
N SER A 217 -0.78 -11.72 4.11
CA SER A 217 0.66 -11.69 4.41
C SER A 217 0.96 -10.73 5.58
N GLY A 218 0.53 -9.49 5.51
CA GLY A 218 0.66 -8.51 6.59
C GLY A 218 -0.30 -8.79 7.75
N GLY A 219 -1.58 -9.09 7.43
CA GLY A 219 -2.59 -9.42 8.43
C GLY A 219 -2.19 -10.61 9.32
N CYS A 220 -1.81 -11.76 8.74
CA CYS A 220 -1.37 -12.91 9.53
C CYS A 220 -0.07 -12.64 10.29
N ALA A 221 0.85 -11.83 9.74
CA ALA A 221 2.07 -11.49 10.46
C ALA A 221 1.79 -10.82 11.80
N MET A 222 0.72 -10.00 11.89
CA MET A 222 0.31 -9.30 13.10
C MET A 222 -0.64 -10.14 13.98
N MET A 223 -1.62 -10.81 13.37
CA MET A 223 -2.71 -11.43 14.13
C MET A 223 -2.41 -12.84 14.62
N ARG A 224 -1.48 -13.58 14.00
CA ARG A 224 -1.17 -14.98 14.36
C ARG A 224 -0.57 -15.18 15.76
N ASP A 225 0.03 -14.14 16.30
CA ASP A 225 0.57 -14.05 17.66
C ASP A 225 0.23 -12.64 18.17
N GLU A 226 -0.94 -12.53 18.81
CA GLU A 226 -1.50 -11.23 19.18
C GLU A 226 -0.55 -10.40 20.06
N ALA A 227 0.06 -11.03 21.06
CA ALA A 227 0.95 -10.33 21.99
C ALA A 227 2.17 -9.75 21.25
N PHE A 228 2.77 -10.54 20.35
CA PHE A 228 3.87 -10.09 19.51
C PHE A 228 3.41 -9.00 18.53
N GLY A 229 2.30 -9.22 17.83
CA GLY A 229 1.79 -8.30 16.84
C GLY A 229 1.48 -6.93 17.42
N LEU A 230 0.80 -6.85 18.57
CA LEU A 230 0.52 -5.59 19.25
C LEU A 230 1.82 -4.87 19.67
N ALA A 231 2.80 -5.60 20.21
CA ALA A 231 4.10 -5.02 20.56
C ALA A 231 4.85 -4.49 19.31
N PHE A 232 4.77 -5.22 18.18
CA PHE A 232 5.39 -4.83 16.92
C PHE A 232 4.71 -3.57 16.34
N LEU A 233 3.37 -3.52 16.34
CA LEU A 233 2.59 -2.36 15.90
C LEU A 233 2.92 -1.10 16.71
N GLU A 234 3.02 -1.22 18.04
CA GLU A 234 3.42 -0.09 18.89
C GLU A 234 4.85 0.37 18.63
N ALA A 235 5.80 -0.58 18.51
CA ALA A 235 7.21 -0.26 18.30
C ALA A 235 7.46 0.44 16.95
N TRP A 236 6.72 0.05 15.91
CA TRP A 236 6.94 0.50 14.54
C TRP A 236 5.78 1.31 13.96
N LYS A 237 4.90 1.83 14.81
CA LYS A 237 3.68 2.55 14.43
C LYS A 237 3.88 3.64 13.38
N ASP A 238 5.03 4.33 13.39
CA ASP A 238 5.31 5.44 12.48
C ASP A 238 5.80 4.98 11.07
N ARG A 239 5.90 3.66 10.88
CA ARG A 239 6.43 3.05 9.63
C ARG A 239 5.59 1.89 9.09
N LEU A 240 4.46 1.61 9.71
CA LEU A 240 3.50 0.62 9.24
C LEU A 240 2.27 1.32 8.66
N MET A 241 1.72 0.78 7.60
CA MET A 241 0.55 1.36 6.94
C MET A 241 -0.51 0.30 6.67
N PHE A 242 -1.76 0.68 6.89
CA PHE A 242 -2.92 -0.14 6.59
C PHE A 242 -3.15 -0.24 5.07
N GLY A 243 -3.46 -1.43 4.60
CA GLY A 243 -3.90 -1.74 3.26
C GLY A 243 -4.71 -3.03 3.26
N THR A 244 -5.42 -3.32 2.17
CA THR A 244 -6.20 -4.55 2.02
C THR A 244 -5.70 -5.47 0.93
N ASP A 245 -5.12 -4.94 -0.15
CA ASP A 245 -4.78 -5.68 -1.37
C ASP A 245 -6.05 -6.25 -2.07
N MET A 246 -7.20 -5.59 -1.87
CA MET A 246 -8.45 -6.01 -2.50
C MET A 246 -8.42 -5.74 -3.99
N VAL A 247 -8.92 -6.74 -4.74
CA VAL A 247 -9.16 -6.63 -6.19
C VAL A 247 -10.65 -6.59 -6.50
N ASN A 248 -11.52 -6.98 -5.55
CA ASN A 248 -12.97 -6.95 -5.72
C ASN A 248 -13.70 -6.85 -4.37
N VAL A 249 -15.00 -6.56 -4.46
CA VAL A 249 -15.89 -6.38 -3.30
C VAL A 249 -16.24 -7.67 -2.56
N ASP A 250 -15.87 -8.83 -3.08
CA ASP A 250 -16.16 -10.13 -2.45
C ASP A 250 -14.98 -10.59 -1.55
N MET A 251 -13.86 -9.83 -1.54
CA MET A 251 -12.70 -10.13 -0.71
C MET A 251 -12.85 -9.48 0.67
N GLU A 252 -12.50 -10.27 1.69
CA GLU A 252 -12.52 -9.82 3.09
C GLU A 252 -11.14 -10.04 3.73
N PHE A 253 -10.64 -8.98 4.37
CA PHE A 253 -9.41 -9.03 5.16
C PHE A 253 -9.69 -8.54 6.58
N PRO A 254 -9.46 -9.37 7.61
CA PRO A 254 -9.89 -9.09 8.97
C PRO A 254 -9.08 -8.01 9.68
N LEU A 255 -7.90 -7.62 9.16
CA LEU A 255 -6.97 -6.72 9.84
C LEU A 255 -7.61 -5.37 10.22
N GLY A 256 -8.40 -4.77 9.32
CA GLY A 256 -9.01 -3.47 9.58
C GLY A 256 -9.95 -3.47 10.78
N GLY A 257 -10.83 -4.49 10.87
CA GLY A 257 -11.72 -4.67 12.01
C GLY A 257 -10.97 -5.08 13.28
N TRP A 258 -9.91 -5.88 13.14
CA TRP A 258 -9.08 -6.27 14.27
C TRP A 258 -8.34 -5.06 14.88
N LEU A 259 -7.81 -4.16 14.07
CA LEU A 259 -7.18 -2.91 14.56
C LEU A 259 -8.19 -2.03 15.31
N ASP A 260 -9.41 -1.88 14.78
CA ASP A 260 -10.48 -1.13 15.44
C ASP A 260 -10.83 -1.75 16.80
N GLN A 261 -10.97 -3.07 16.85
CA GLN A 261 -11.24 -3.80 18.10
C GLN A 261 -10.10 -3.62 19.12
N LYS A 262 -8.83 -3.70 18.70
CA LYS A 262 -7.69 -3.54 19.62
C LYS A 262 -7.54 -2.12 20.15
N GLU A 263 -7.92 -1.12 19.36
CA GLU A 263 -8.02 0.27 19.84
C GLU A 263 -9.13 0.40 20.90
N GLU A 264 -10.33 -0.13 20.63
CA GLU A 264 -11.47 -0.10 21.57
C GLU A 264 -11.18 -0.83 22.88
N GLU A 265 -10.48 -1.94 22.84
CA GLU A 265 -10.02 -2.71 24.01
C GLU A 265 -8.89 -2.01 24.77
N GLY A 266 -8.26 -0.97 24.19
CA GLY A 266 -7.08 -0.29 24.74
C GLY A 266 -5.81 -1.15 24.70
N ALA A 267 -5.80 -2.22 23.91
CA ALA A 267 -4.66 -3.09 23.70
C ALA A 267 -3.66 -2.51 22.68
N LEU A 268 -4.14 -1.67 21.76
CA LEU A 268 -3.34 -0.84 20.86
C LEU A 268 -3.59 0.63 21.21
N SER A 269 -2.52 1.45 21.32
CA SER A 269 -2.70 2.86 21.63
C SER A 269 -3.39 3.62 20.49
N ILE A 270 -4.22 4.62 20.84
CA ILE A 270 -4.87 5.51 19.86
C ILE A 270 -3.83 6.10 18.90
N SER A 271 -2.66 6.50 19.40
CA SER A 271 -1.60 7.07 18.57
C SER A 271 -1.02 6.06 17.57
N ALA A 272 -0.90 4.79 17.95
CA ALA A 272 -0.44 3.73 17.04
C ALA A 272 -1.52 3.42 15.99
N CYS A 273 -2.76 3.26 16.41
CA CYS A 273 -3.86 3.03 15.49
C CYS A 273 -3.96 4.17 14.46
N GLN A 274 -4.03 5.43 14.89
CA GLN A 274 -4.12 6.59 13.99
C GLN A 274 -2.92 6.71 13.03
N ALA A 275 -1.71 6.45 13.51
CA ALA A 275 -0.52 6.47 12.66
C ALA A 275 -0.62 5.42 11.55
N ILE A 276 -0.98 4.18 11.89
CA ILE A 276 -1.05 3.03 10.99
C ILE A 276 -2.22 3.17 10.00
N VAL A 277 -3.42 3.50 10.47
CA VAL A 277 -4.62 3.47 9.62
C VAL A 277 -4.71 4.66 8.67
N SER A 278 -4.01 5.78 8.94
CA SER A 278 -4.10 6.96 8.07
C SER A 278 -2.88 7.89 8.12
N GLY A 279 -2.29 8.14 9.29
CA GLY A 279 -1.29 9.18 9.51
C GLY A 279 -0.04 9.00 8.65
N ASN A 280 0.50 7.78 8.61
CA ASN A 280 1.68 7.48 7.80
C ASN A 280 1.40 7.61 6.30
N ALA A 281 0.27 7.11 5.83
CA ALA A 281 -0.13 7.26 4.43
C ALA A 281 -0.26 8.73 4.03
N LYS A 282 -0.90 9.57 4.85
CA LYS A 282 -0.99 11.01 4.62
C LYS A 282 0.37 11.68 4.48
N ARG A 283 1.30 11.32 5.36
CA ARG A 283 2.66 11.87 5.39
C ARG A 283 3.50 11.39 4.20
N ILE A 284 3.52 10.08 3.93
CA ILE A 284 4.38 9.46 2.92
C ILE A 284 3.95 9.81 1.50
N PHE A 285 2.65 9.78 1.23
CA PHE A 285 2.10 10.05 -0.10
C PHE A 285 1.64 11.50 -0.30
N GLY A 286 1.90 12.39 0.67
CA GLY A 286 1.55 13.81 0.56
C GLY A 286 0.06 14.12 0.50
N LEU A 287 -0.80 13.21 1.02
CA LEU A 287 -2.26 13.32 0.90
C LEU A 287 -2.88 14.37 1.81
N GLY A 288 -2.16 14.85 2.83
CA GLY A 288 -2.71 15.77 3.83
C GLY A 288 -3.26 17.07 3.24
N ARG A 289 -2.57 17.66 2.26
CA ARG A 289 -3.05 18.88 1.58
C ARG A 289 -4.25 18.61 0.70
N LYS A 290 -4.22 17.51 -0.07
CA LYS A 290 -5.32 17.12 -0.97
C LYS A 290 -6.62 16.88 -0.20
N LEU A 291 -6.54 16.14 0.91
CA LEU A 291 -7.70 15.84 1.75
C LEU A 291 -8.23 17.06 2.51
N ALA A 292 -7.38 18.04 2.87
CA ALA A 292 -7.78 19.27 3.54
C ALA A 292 -8.54 20.21 2.59
N VAL A 293 -8.04 20.44 1.38
CA VAL A 293 -8.69 21.29 0.37
C VAL A 293 -10.08 20.75 0.02
N ASN A 294 -10.19 19.45 -0.20
CA ASN A 294 -11.46 18.81 -0.51
C ASN A 294 -12.49 18.88 0.65
N ALA A 295 -12.02 18.97 1.90
CA ALA A 295 -12.90 19.15 3.05
C ALA A 295 -13.45 20.58 3.14
N GLU A 296 -12.64 21.58 2.79
CA GLU A 296 -13.07 23.00 2.76
C GLU A 296 -14.08 23.25 1.65
N GLU A 297 -13.82 22.77 0.42
CA GLU A 297 -14.74 22.91 -0.72
C GLU A 297 -16.11 22.27 -0.44
N LYS A 298 -16.18 21.08 0.16
CA LYS A 298 -17.44 20.43 0.54
C LYS A 298 -18.20 21.16 1.65
N THR A 299 -17.50 21.91 2.48
CA THR A 299 -18.11 22.74 3.53
C THR A 299 -18.76 23.97 2.91
N ASP A 300 -18.12 24.58 1.93
CA ASP A 300 -18.63 25.74 1.21
C ASP A 300 -19.84 25.37 0.35
N GLU A 301 -19.80 24.27 -0.41
CA GLU A 301 -20.95 23.76 -1.20
C GLU A 301 -22.19 23.49 -0.31
N LYS A 302 -21.99 22.81 0.85
CA LYS A 302 -23.10 22.57 1.80
C LYS A 302 -23.65 23.84 2.42
N THR A 303 -22.83 24.86 2.56
CA THR A 303 -23.23 26.17 3.10
C THR A 303 -24.01 26.93 2.04
N GLU A 304 -23.60 26.92 0.78
CA GLU A 304 -24.32 27.52 -0.34
C GLU A 304 -25.65 26.81 -0.60
N GLU A 305 -25.72 25.46 -0.59
CA GLU A 305 -26.99 24.74 -0.71
C GLU A 305 -28.00 25.07 0.40
N LYS A 306 -27.51 25.28 1.64
CA LYS A 306 -28.36 25.69 2.76
C LYS A 306 -28.86 27.11 2.60
N MET A 307 -28.04 28.03 2.09
CA MET A 307 -28.45 29.41 1.82
C MET A 307 -29.52 29.48 0.71
N VAL A 308 -29.32 28.70 -0.38
CA VAL A 308 -30.30 28.65 -1.49
C VAL A 308 -31.62 28.03 -1.06
N LYS A 309 -31.61 27.00 -0.21
CA LYS A 309 -32.87 26.39 0.34
C LYS A 309 -33.54 27.25 1.41
N GLY A 310 -32.80 28.09 2.14
CA GLY A 310 -33.32 29.02 3.13
C GLY A 310 -34.09 30.20 2.52
N ASP A 311 -33.69 30.65 1.32
CA ASP A 311 -34.33 31.80 0.65
C ASP A 311 -35.65 31.43 -0.07
N GLN A 312 -35.98 30.15 -0.25
CA GLN A 312 -37.25 29.68 -0.80
C GLN A 312 -38.37 29.51 0.24
N GLY A 313 -38.08 29.68 1.51
CA GLY A 313 -39.04 29.49 2.63
C GLY A 313 -39.90 30.72 2.98
N TRP A 314 -39.67 31.88 2.39
CA TRP A 314 -40.35 33.15 2.74
C TRP A 314 -41.28 33.71 1.67
N ARG A 315 -41.71 32.91 0.70
CA ARG A 315 -42.76 33.30 -0.24
C ARG A 315 -43.95 32.36 -0.16
N LYS A 316 -44.77 32.53 0.86
CA LYS A 316 -46.18 32.15 0.89
C LYS A 316 -46.95 33.19 1.67
#